data_b64b5844cc3717149d38922620f7b938
#
_entry.id   b64b5844cc3717149d38922620f7b938
#
_cell.length_a   1.000
_cell.length_b   1.000
_cell.length_c   1.000
_cell.angle_alpha   90.00
_cell.angle_beta   90.00
_cell.angle_gamma   90.00
#
_symmetry.space_group_name_H-M   'P 1'
#
loop_
_entity.id
_entity.type
_entity.pdbx_description
1 polymer ?
#
loop_
_entity_poly.entity_id
_entity_poly.type
_entity_poly.pdbx_seq_one_letter_code
_entity_poly.pdbx_strand_id
1 'polypeptide(L)'
;MANVRSSELDQTWTDPAEIATLLAKHGIVYERWDISRLATSPKQEGETDQEHVLRVFAPEVAAVSAARGYQSADVISLRPDTPNLDELLARFDKEHIHTEDEVRFVVNGRGIFTIRGSDERLYDVEVLPGDLLVVPESTKHWFTLCEDRQIQCIRLFTDKAGWVAHYVGEDA
;
A
#
# COMPACT_ATOMS: atom_id res chain seq x y z
N MET A 1 8.94 1.37 -9.41
CA MET A 1 7.79 1.72 -10.25
C MET A 1 6.86 0.53 -10.35
N ALA A 2 5.58 0.72 -10.07
CA ALA A 2 4.61 -0.37 -10.02
C ALA A 2 4.46 -1.09 -11.37
N ASN A 3 4.02 -2.33 -11.31
CA ASN A 3 3.44 -2.99 -12.46
C ASN A 3 2.12 -3.64 -12.06
N VAL A 4 1.21 -3.76 -13.00
CA VAL A 4 -0.10 -4.39 -12.80
C VAL A 4 -0.24 -5.53 -13.80
N ARG A 5 -0.74 -6.66 -13.30
CA ARG A 5 -0.97 -7.84 -14.11
C ARG A 5 -2.39 -8.37 -13.88
N SER A 6 -3.06 -8.73 -14.96
CA SER A 6 -4.31 -9.48 -14.88
C SER A 6 -4.16 -10.77 -15.69
N SER A 7 -4.21 -11.91 -15.02
CA SER A 7 -4.14 -13.21 -15.67
C SER A 7 -5.39 -13.49 -16.49
N GLU A 8 -6.56 -13.00 -16.04
CA GLU A 8 -7.84 -13.19 -16.73
C GLU A 8 -7.90 -12.45 -18.06
N LEU A 9 -7.19 -11.29 -18.15
CA LEU A 9 -7.10 -10.50 -19.38
C LEU A 9 -5.84 -10.80 -20.17
N ASP A 10 -4.92 -11.59 -19.62
CA ASP A 10 -3.58 -11.86 -20.19
C ASP A 10 -2.86 -10.54 -20.55
N GLN A 11 -2.91 -9.58 -19.65
CA GLN A 11 -2.32 -8.25 -19.85
C GLN A 11 -1.43 -7.84 -18.68
N THR A 12 -0.42 -7.03 -19.01
CA THR A 12 0.49 -6.42 -18.03
C THR A 12 0.64 -4.94 -18.37
N TRP A 13 0.53 -4.09 -17.37
CA TRP A 13 0.72 -2.63 -17.49
C TRP A 13 1.97 -2.24 -16.71
N THR A 14 2.84 -1.46 -17.33
CA THR A 14 4.10 -1.01 -16.73
C THR A 14 4.27 0.51 -16.78
N ASP A 15 3.49 1.21 -17.59
CA ASP A 15 3.53 2.67 -17.64
C ASP A 15 2.71 3.28 -16.49
N PRO A 16 3.32 4.16 -15.67
CA PRO A 16 2.62 4.76 -14.53
C PRO A 16 1.31 5.47 -14.88
N ALA A 17 1.27 6.19 -16.01
CA ALA A 17 0.06 6.88 -16.42
C ALA A 17 -1.07 5.91 -16.81
N GLU A 18 -0.72 4.83 -17.50
CA GLU A 18 -1.67 3.77 -17.86
C GLU A 18 -2.16 3.04 -16.62
N ILE A 19 -1.27 2.76 -15.67
CA ILE A 19 -1.62 2.12 -14.39
C ILE A 19 -2.58 3.01 -13.61
N ALA A 20 -2.29 4.30 -13.48
CA ALA A 20 -3.16 5.23 -12.79
C ALA A 20 -4.57 5.28 -13.42
N THR A 21 -4.64 5.31 -14.74
CA THR A 21 -5.91 5.31 -15.48
C THR A 21 -6.69 4.00 -15.29
N LEU A 22 -5.99 2.88 -15.39
CA LEU A 22 -6.59 1.55 -15.19
C LEU A 22 -7.18 1.42 -13.78
N LEU A 23 -6.38 1.73 -12.77
CA LEU A 23 -6.79 1.58 -11.37
C LEU A 23 -7.91 2.56 -11.01
N ALA A 24 -7.90 3.77 -11.56
CA ALA A 24 -8.96 4.75 -11.35
C ALA A 24 -10.34 4.25 -11.81
N LYS A 25 -10.40 3.42 -12.83
CA LYS A 25 -11.66 2.80 -13.29
C LYS A 25 -12.29 1.92 -12.21
N HIS A 26 -11.50 1.43 -11.28
CA HIS A 26 -11.94 0.57 -10.18
C HIS A 26 -11.95 1.31 -8.85
N GLY A 27 -11.84 2.64 -8.87
CA GLY A 27 -11.84 3.47 -7.67
C GLY A 27 -10.53 3.44 -6.88
N ILE A 28 -9.50 2.81 -7.41
CA ILE A 28 -8.20 2.69 -6.76
C ILE A 28 -7.33 3.87 -7.19
N VAL A 29 -6.67 4.53 -6.22
CA VAL A 29 -5.76 5.64 -6.51
C VAL A 29 -4.33 5.13 -6.58
N TYR A 30 -3.63 5.51 -7.62
CA TYR A 30 -2.20 5.25 -7.79
C TYR A 30 -1.50 6.56 -8.13
N GLU A 31 -0.47 6.88 -7.34
CA GLU A 31 0.37 8.06 -7.54
C GLU A 31 1.83 7.69 -7.32
N ARG A 32 2.73 8.56 -7.77
CA ARG A 32 4.15 8.43 -7.50
C ARG A 32 4.65 9.67 -6.77
N TRP A 33 5.39 9.41 -5.68
CA TRP A 33 6.11 10.47 -4.96
C TRP A 33 7.61 10.32 -5.21
N ASP A 34 8.33 11.41 -5.09
CA ASP A 34 9.78 11.42 -5.34
C ASP A 34 10.54 10.73 -4.22
N ILE A 35 10.83 9.45 -4.38
CA ILE A 35 11.55 8.64 -3.39
C ILE A 35 13.01 9.08 -3.21
N SER A 36 13.60 9.77 -4.20
CA SER A 36 14.98 10.25 -4.11
C SER A 36 15.19 11.25 -2.98
N ARG A 37 14.11 11.85 -2.48
CA ARG A 37 14.16 12.79 -1.36
C ARG A 37 14.69 12.18 -0.07
N LEU A 38 14.55 10.87 0.14
CA LEU A 38 15.14 10.20 1.30
C LEU A 38 16.67 10.29 1.26
N ALA A 39 17.27 10.09 0.09
CA ALA A 39 18.71 10.16 -0.08
C ALA A 39 19.25 11.59 0.05
N THR A 40 18.44 12.58 -0.37
CA THR A 40 18.84 14.01 -0.35
C THR A 40 18.46 14.73 0.94
N SER A 41 17.72 14.08 1.84
CA SER A 41 17.30 14.63 3.12
C SER A 41 17.77 13.70 4.25
N PRO A 42 19.05 13.79 4.66
CA PRO A 42 19.62 12.85 5.61
C PRO A 42 18.93 12.90 6.97
N LYS A 43 19.01 11.78 7.66
CA LYS A 43 18.50 11.62 9.01
C LYS A 43 19.15 12.60 9.96
N GLN A 44 18.36 13.22 10.82
CA GLN A 44 18.84 14.16 11.83
C GLN A 44 19.32 13.41 13.07
N GLU A 45 20.16 14.09 13.87
CA GLU A 45 20.66 13.51 15.12
C GLU A 45 19.50 13.18 16.07
N GLY A 46 19.50 11.94 16.59
CA GLY A 46 18.47 11.48 17.50
C GLY A 46 17.15 11.07 16.83
N GLU A 47 17.03 11.24 15.51
CA GLU A 47 15.82 10.90 14.76
C GLU A 47 15.74 9.39 14.53
N THR A 48 14.58 8.79 14.78
CA THR A 48 14.32 7.39 14.41
C THR A 48 14.10 7.25 12.91
N ASP A 49 14.19 6.03 12.38
CA ASP A 49 13.89 5.79 10.97
C ASP A 49 12.47 6.20 10.60
N GLN A 50 11.50 5.90 11.47
CA GLN A 50 10.11 6.29 11.28
C GLN A 50 9.94 7.81 11.21
N GLU A 51 10.54 8.52 12.16
CA GLU A 51 10.50 9.99 12.22
C GLU A 51 11.12 10.61 10.97
N HIS A 52 12.23 10.05 10.50
CA HIS A 52 12.91 10.50 9.29
C HIS A 52 12.00 10.37 8.07
N VAL A 53 11.42 9.19 7.86
CA VAL A 53 10.53 8.91 6.72
C VAL A 53 9.31 9.85 6.75
N LEU A 54 8.66 10.00 7.90
CA LEU A 54 7.49 10.85 8.03
C LEU A 54 7.81 12.33 7.83
N ARG A 55 9.00 12.77 8.27
CA ARG A 55 9.45 14.16 8.06
C ARG A 55 9.68 14.45 6.58
N VAL A 56 10.38 13.55 5.89
CA VAL A 56 10.73 13.76 4.47
C VAL A 56 9.47 13.85 3.60
N PHE A 57 8.47 13.03 3.88
CA PHE A 57 7.23 13.00 3.09
C PHE A 57 6.05 13.74 3.75
N ALA A 58 6.33 14.56 4.78
CA ALA A 58 5.28 15.32 5.47
C ALA A 58 4.40 16.17 4.54
N PRO A 59 4.93 16.88 3.52
CA PRO A 59 4.07 17.65 2.61
C PRO A 59 3.09 16.78 1.84
N GLU A 60 3.53 15.65 1.31
CA GLU A 60 2.68 14.73 0.53
C GLU A 60 1.65 14.06 1.44
N VAL A 61 2.06 13.63 2.63
CA VAL A 61 1.16 13.05 3.63
C VAL A 61 0.07 14.04 4.03
N ALA A 62 0.44 15.30 4.26
CA ALA A 62 -0.51 16.35 4.61
C ALA A 62 -1.52 16.61 3.49
N ALA A 63 -1.06 16.64 2.24
CA ALA A 63 -1.93 16.88 1.08
C ALA A 63 -2.96 15.76 0.89
N VAL A 64 -2.53 14.50 0.95
CA VAL A 64 -3.43 13.35 0.82
C VAL A 64 -4.38 13.27 2.00
N SER A 65 -3.89 13.53 3.22
CA SER A 65 -4.72 13.50 4.43
C SER A 65 -5.80 14.58 4.40
N ALA A 66 -5.46 15.79 3.96
CA ALA A 66 -6.43 16.88 3.82
C ALA A 66 -7.50 16.57 2.77
N ALA A 67 -7.10 15.98 1.65
CA ALA A 67 -8.01 15.65 0.56
C ALA A 67 -8.98 14.50 0.91
N ARG A 68 -8.58 13.58 1.77
CA ARG A 68 -9.33 12.35 2.05
C ARG A 68 -9.75 12.18 3.51
N GLY A 69 -9.36 13.08 4.40
CA GLY A 69 -9.79 13.06 5.80
C GLY A 69 -9.01 12.11 6.70
N TYR A 70 -7.79 11.74 6.33
CA TYR A 70 -6.95 10.90 7.20
C TYR A 70 -6.44 11.72 8.39
N GLN A 71 -6.39 11.09 9.56
CA GLN A 71 -6.05 11.74 10.82
C GLN A 71 -4.67 11.34 11.37
N SER A 72 -4.15 10.21 10.93
CA SER A 72 -2.93 9.64 11.49
C SER A 72 -2.07 9.00 10.41
N ALA A 73 -0.77 8.93 10.68
CA ALA A 73 0.21 8.26 9.83
C ALA A 73 1.21 7.50 10.69
N ASP A 74 1.66 6.35 10.23
CA ASP A 74 2.79 5.63 10.81
C ASP A 74 3.61 4.95 9.72
N VAL A 75 4.67 4.27 10.13
CA VAL A 75 5.52 3.49 9.22
C VAL A 75 5.54 2.05 9.71
N ILE A 76 5.19 1.12 8.82
CA ILE A 76 5.33 -0.31 9.07
C ILE A 76 6.54 -0.83 8.30
N SER A 77 7.32 -1.69 8.94
CA SER A 77 8.48 -2.36 8.33
C SER A 77 8.36 -3.86 8.56
N LEU A 78 8.36 -4.61 7.46
CA LEU A 78 8.41 -6.07 7.48
C LEU A 78 9.71 -6.51 6.81
N ARG A 79 10.43 -7.43 7.44
CA ARG A 79 11.72 -7.97 6.98
C ARG A 79 11.74 -9.47 7.16
N PRO A 80 12.68 -10.19 6.50
CA PRO A 80 12.78 -11.63 6.67
C PRO A 80 13.00 -12.06 8.13
N ASP A 81 13.65 -11.21 8.94
CA ASP A 81 13.93 -11.46 10.35
C ASP A 81 12.86 -10.90 11.31
N THR A 82 11.78 -10.34 10.79
CA THR A 82 10.69 -9.84 11.64
C THR A 82 10.08 -11.01 12.44
N PRO A 83 9.98 -10.88 13.79
CA PRO A 83 9.36 -11.93 14.59
C PRO A 83 7.92 -12.20 14.16
N ASN A 84 7.56 -13.47 14.04
CA ASN A 84 6.21 -13.90 13.65
C ASN A 84 5.76 -13.40 12.28
N LEU A 85 6.69 -13.20 11.35
CA LEU A 85 6.37 -12.66 10.03
C LEU A 85 5.27 -13.47 9.32
N ASP A 86 5.36 -14.79 9.33
CA ASP A 86 4.37 -15.65 8.66
C ASP A 86 2.98 -15.51 9.28
N GLU A 87 2.89 -15.36 10.60
CA GLU A 87 1.61 -15.10 11.29
C GLU A 87 1.03 -13.74 10.92
N LEU A 88 1.88 -12.71 10.80
CA LEU A 88 1.46 -11.38 10.38
C LEU A 88 0.95 -11.40 8.94
N LEU A 89 1.67 -12.08 8.05
CA LEU A 89 1.28 -12.18 6.64
C LEU A 89 -0.02 -12.97 6.48
N ALA A 90 -0.23 -14.01 7.29
CA ALA A 90 -1.45 -14.81 7.24
C ALA A 90 -2.73 -14.00 7.53
N ARG A 91 -2.60 -12.86 8.17
CA ARG A 91 -3.74 -11.95 8.41
C ARG A 91 -4.17 -11.22 7.14
N PHE A 92 -3.28 -11.08 6.16
CA PHE A 92 -3.49 -10.21 4.99
C PHE A 92 -3.45 -10.96 3.66
N ASP A 93 -3.05 -12.23 3.64
CA ASP A 93 -2.87 -13.02 2.41
C ASP A 93 -4.14 -13.71 1.92
N LYS A 94 -5.27 -13.49 2.61
CA LYS A 94 -6.59 -14.01 2.22
C LYS A 94 -7.50 -12.85 1.85
N GLU A 95 -8.41 -13.10 0.91
CA GLU A 95 -9.35 -12.07 0.45
C GLU A 95 -10.16 -11.50 1.62
N HIS A 96 -10.10 -10.19 1.80
CA HIS A 96 -10.76 -9.45 2.89
C HIS A 96 -11.12 -8.05 2.45
N ILE A 97 -11.88 -7.36 3.29
CA ILE A 97 -12.19 -5.94 3.14
C ILE A 97 -11.82 -5.21 4.45
N HIS A 98 -11.65 -3.90 4.34
CA HIS A 98 -11.55 -2.99 5.47
C HIS A 98 -12.72 -2.01 5.47
N THR A 99 -13.00 -1.42 6.62
CA THR A 99 -14.05 -0.40 6.77
C THR A 99 -13.55 1.01 6.48
N GLU A 100 -12.27 1.15 6.15
CA GLU A 100 -11.60 2.38 5.74
C GLU A 100 -10.76 2.12 4.50
N ASP A 101 -10.32 3.21 3.86
CA ASP A 101 -9.32 3.12 2.80
C ASP A 101 -8.03 2.52 3.35
N GLU A 102 -7.42 1.62 2.59
CA GLU A 102 -6.07 1.15 2.88
C GLU A 102 -5.08 1.97 2.07
N VAL A 103 -4.26 2.76 2.76
CA VAL A 103 -3.28 3.66 2.12
C VAL A 103 -1.88 3.17 2.43
N ARG A 104 -1.11 2.96 1.38
CA ARG A 104 0.28 2.51 1.48
C ARG A 104 1.16 3.31 0.52
N PHE A 105 2.16 3.96 1.09
CA PHE A 105 3.25 4.56 0.32
C PHE A 105 4.51 3.74 0.56
N VAL A 106 5.05 3.13 -0.49
CA VAL A 106 6.23 2.25 -0.37
C VAL A 106 7.50 3.08 -0.32
N VAL A 107 8.26 2.90 0.75
CA VAL A 107 9.54 3.58 0.99
C VAL A 107 10.71 2.68 0.61
N ASN A 108 10.59 1.38 0.92
CA ASN A 108 11.64 0.40 0.66
C ASN A 108 11.01 -0.99 0.49
N GLY A 109 11.70 -1.87 -0.24
CA GLY A 109 11.19 -3.21 -0.51
C GLY A 109 10.05 -3.21 -1.53
N ARG A 110 9.26 -4.26 -1.54
CA ARG A 110 8.15 -4.44 -2.48
C ARG A 110 7.12 -5.45 -2.00
N GLY A 111 5.92 -5.37 -2.55
CA GLY A 111 4.86 -6.31 -2.25
C GLY A 111 3.81 -6.32 -3.35
N ILE A 112 2.87 -7.24 -3.27
CA ILE A 112 1.80 -7.42 -4.25
C ILE A 112 0.45 -7.29 -3.57
N PHE A 113 -0.35 -6.33 -4.01
CA PHE A 113 -1.76 -6.23 -3.69
C PHE A 113 -2.55 -6.89 -4.80
N THR A 114 -3.26 -7.96 -4.49
CA THR A 114 -4.22 -8.56 -5.42
C THR A 114 -5.58 -7.99 -5.11
N ILE A 115 -6.14 -7.26 -6.07
CA ILE A 115 -7.36 -6.47 -5.87
C ILE A 115 -8.43 -6.92 -6.84
N ARG A 116 -9.63 -7.12 -6.31
CA ARG A 116 -10.79 -7.41 -7.15
C ARG A 116 -11.37 -6.10 -7.65
N GLY A 117 -11.31 -5.90 -8.95
CA GLY A 117 -11.83 -4.69 -9.59
C GLY A 117 -13.36 -4.64 -9.60
N SER A 118 -13.90 -3.51 -10.01
CA SER A 118 -15.35 -3.32 -10.17
C SER A 118 -15.97 -4.25 -11.22
N ASP A 119 -15.14 -4.81 -12.10
CA ASP A 119 -15.51 -5.82 -13.10
C ASP A 119 -15.41 -7.26 -12.58
N GLU A 120 -15.16 -7.43 -11.27
CA GLU A 120 -14.97 -8.71 -10.58
C GLU A 120 -13.69 -9.46 -10.97
N ARG A 121 -12.83 -8.87 -11.80
CA ARG A 121 -11.53 -9.45 -12.18
C ARG A 121 -10.46 -9.13 -11.15
N LEU A 122 -9.46 -9.99 -11.08
CA LEU A 122 -8.32 -9.80 -10.18
C LEU A 122 -7.18 -9.08 -10.89
N TYR A 123 -6.63 -8.10 -10.20
CA TYR A 123 -5.46 -7.33 -10.64
C TYR A 123 -4.35 -7.46 -9.60
N ASP A 124 -3.20 -7.97 -10.02
CA ASP A 124 -2.02 -8.05 -9.16
C ASP A 124 -1.22 -6.76 -9.33
N VAL A 125 -1.18 -5.95 -8.29
CA VAL A 125 -0.46 -4.66 -8.29
C VAL A 125 0.82 -4.83 -7.47
N GLU A 126 1.95 -4.99 -8.16
CA GLU A 126 3.25 -4.99 -7.49
C GLU A 126 3.68 -3.55 -7.24
N VAL A 127 3.84 -3.20 -5.98
CA VAL A 127 4.23 -1.86 -5.55
C VAL A 127 5.69 -1.84 -5.12
N LEU A 128 6.41 -0.78 -5.53
CA LEU A 128 7.84 -0.58 -5.32
C LEU A 128 8.08 0.82 -4.73
N PRO A 129 9.31 1.12 -4.28
CA PRO A 129 9.59 2.45 -3.69
C PRO A 129 9.16 3.62 -4.58
N GLY A 130 8.45 4.56 -3.99
CA GLY A 130 7.87 5.72 -4.67
C GLY A 130 6.42 5.54 -5.08
N ASP A 131 5.85 4.35 -4.95
CA ASP A 131 4.46 4.08 -5.29
C ASP A 131 3.53 4.35 -4.12
N LEU A 132 2.49 5.14 -4.36
CA LEU A 132 1.35 5.34 -3.45
C LEU A 132 0.16 4.59 -4.01
N LEU A 133 -0.46 3.77 -3.17
CA LEU A 133 -1.68 3.04 -3.51
C LEU A 133 -2.75 3.31 -2.46
N VAL A 134 -3.95 3.66 -2.91
CA VAL A 134 -5.13 3.77 -2.06
C VAL A 134 -6.16 2.75 -2.53
N VAL A 135 -6.40 1.74 -1.69
CA VAL A 135 -7.46 0.76 -1.91
C VAL A 135 -8.69 1.22 -1.13
N PRO A 136 -9.81 1.56 -1.82
CA PRO A 136 -10.98 2.09 -1.14
C PRO A 136 -11.58 1.11 -0.13
N GLU A 137 -12.27 1.64 0.85
CA GLU A 137 -13.03 0.82 1.80
C GLU A 137 -13.95 -0.18 1.06
N SER A 138 -14.17 -1.33 1.67
CA SER A 138 -15.03 -2.40 1.15
C SER A 138 -14.57 -3.03 -0.17
N THR A 139 -13.36 -2.72 -0.64
CA THR A 139 -12.77 -3.36 -1.81
C THR A 139 -12.11 -4.68 -1.42
N LYS A 140 -12.51 -5.77 -2.06
CA LYS A 140 -11.94 -7.09 -1.80
C LYS A 140 -10.51 -7.16 -2.33
N HIS A 141 -9.58 -7.54 -1.46
CA HIS A 141 -8.17 -7.63 -1.81
C HIS A 141 -7.41 -8.52 -0.83
N TRP A 142 -6.17 -8.84 -1.18
CA TRP A 142 -5.21 -9.44 -0.25
C TRP A 142 -3.80 -8.96 -0.59
N PHE A 143 -2.87 -9.20 0.32
CA PHE A 143 -1.50 -8.73 0.20
C PHE A 143 -0.52 -9.88 0.45
N THR A 144 0.52 -9.95 -0.39
CA THR A 144 1.64 -10.88 -0.22
C THR A 144 2.97 -10.15 -0.42
N LEU A 145 4.00 -10.62 0.27
CA LEU A 145 5.37 -10.17 0.00
C LEU A 145 5.94 -10.91 -1.19
N CYS A 146 6.91 -10.27 -1.85
CA CYS A 146 7.72 -10.91 -2.88
C CYS A 146 8.79 -11.80 -2.23
N GLU A 147 9.64 -12.44 -3.04
CA GLU A 147 10.66 -13.40 -2.58
C GLU A 147 11.64 -12.82 -1.57
N ASP A 148 11.95 -11.53 -1.68
CA ASP A 148 12.86 -10.83 -0.76
C ASP A 148 12.24 -10.58 0.63
N ARG A 149 10.93 -10.81 0.79
CA ARG A 149 10.19 -10.78 2.04
C ARG A 149 10.44 -9.52 2.86
N GLN A 150 10.46 -8.37 2.19
CA GLN A 150 10.63 -7.09 2.87
C GLN A 150 9.83 -5.98 2.22
N ILE A 151 9.26 -5.12 3.05
CA ILE A 151 8.59 -3.89 2.64
C ILE A 151 8.59 -2.91 3.80
N GLN A 152 8.75 -1.62 3.47
CA GLN A 152 8.55 -0.53 4.41
C GLN A 152 7.59 0.47 3.78
N CYS A 153 6.52 0.80 4.50
CA CYS A 153 5.47 1.68 4.01
C CYS A 153 5.08 2.72 5.02
N ILE A 154 4.72 3.91 4.54
CA ILE A 154 3.88 4.84 5.31
C ILE A 154 2.45 4.35 5.18
N ARG A 155 1.73 4.28 6.31
CA ARG A 155 0.29 3.98 6.36
C ARG A 155 -0.45 5.23 6.81
N LEU A 156 -1.60 5.50 6.18
CA LEU A 156 -2.49 6.58 6.57
C LEU A 156 -3.84 5.99 6.97
N PHE A 157 -4.47 6.56 8.00
CA PHE A 157 -5.75 6.04 8.50
C PHE A 157 -6.56 7.12 9.21
N THR A 158 -7.88 6.94 9.22
CA THR A 158 -8.80 7.77 9.99
C THR A 158 -8.96 7.21 11.39
N ASP A 159 -9.18 5.89 11.51
CA ASP A 159 -9.32 5.18 12.77
C ASP A 159 -8.63 3.83 12.65
N LYS A 160 -7.84 3.45 13.68
CA LYS A 160 -7.14 2.16 13.71
C LYS A 160 -8.10 0.96 13.65
N ALA A 161 -9.33 1.10 14.07
CA ALA A 161 -10.34 0.06 13.93
C ALA A 161 -10.61 -0.32 12.48
N GLY A 162 -10.41 0.60 11.54
CA GLY A 162 -10.56 0.34 10.11
C GLY A 162 -9.52 -0.61 9.54
N TRP A 163 -8.43 -0.89 10.26
CA TRP A 163 -7.38 -1.82 9.82
C TRP A 163 -7.73 -3.28 10.05
N VAL A 164 -8.79 -3.57 10.78
CA VAL A 164 -9.22 -4.94 11.01
C VAL A 164 -9.68 -5.55 9.68
N ALA A 165 -9.12 -6.70 9.33
CA ALA A 165 -9.52 -7.41 8.13
C ALA A 165 -10.83 -8.15 8.37
N HIS A 166 -11.78 -7.98 7.45
CA HIS A 166 -13.05 -8.72 7.44
C HIS A 166 -12.99 -9.69 6.27
N TYR A 167 -12.80 -10.97 6.57
CA TYR A 167 -12.57 -12.00 5.54
C TYR A 167 -13.83 -12.31 4.77
N VAL A 168 -13.68 -12.48 3.47
CA VAL A 168 -14.79 -12.81 2.58
C VAL A 168 -15.31 -14.21 2.90
N GLY A 169 -16.62 -14.31 3.13
CA GLY A 169 -17.29 -15.57 3.42
C GLY A 169 -17.34 -16.00 4.88
N GLU A 170 -16.70 -15.26 5.80
CA GLU A 170 -16.75 -15.58 7.23
C GLU A 170 -17.96 -15.02 7.96
N ASP A 171 -18.59 -13.99 7.42
CA ASP A 171 -19.75 -13.31 8.02
C ASP A 171 -21.07 -13.79 7.42
N ALA A 172 -21.17 -15.07 7.20
CA ALA A 172 -22.39 -15.67 6.68
C ALA A 172 -23.43 -15.91 7.77
#